data_417ab6ece020fb8849ddf7e70efca8ae
#
_entry.id   417ab6ece020fb8849ddf7e70efca8ae
#
_cell.length_a   1.000
_cell.length_b   1.000
_cell.length_c   1.000
_cell.angle_alpha   90.00
_cell.angle_beta   90.00
_cell.angle_gamma   90.00
#
_symmetry.space_group_name_H-M   'P 1'
#
loop_
_entity.id
_entity.type
_entity.pdbx_description
1 polymer ?
#
loop_
_entity_poly.entity_id
_entity_poly.type
_entity_poly.pdbx_seq_one_letter_code
_entity_poly.pdbx_strand_id
1 'polypeptide(L)'
;PKGFSNPKELNDYLHSKNFKSVYMIDPGVKVEKGYWLDDEGTAKDYWVRKADGEHYIGKVWPGPCHFPDFTRPEVRTWWSTLYIPFMAQGIDGVWNDMNEPAIGDGPEVSMPKDNIHRGGEGMAQGPHLRFHNVYGFNMVRASRDGLLLANPNKRPFVLSRSNFLGGHRYAATWTGDNYSSWEQFEASVPMSLTLGLSGQPFNGPDIGGFVSSTNANLLAHWTALGVYFPFVRNHTTENSVAQEPWAFDKQTLDICRTAINRRYRLMPYIY
;
A
#
# COMPACT_ATOMS: atom_id res chain seq x y z
N PRO A 1 -8.92 6.79 -17.34
CA PRO A 1 -8.13 5.77 -18.05
C PRO A 1 -9.03 4.95 -18.97
N LYS A 2 -8.54 4.56 -20.16
CA LYS A 2 -9.36 3.83 -21.14
C LYS A 2 -9.91 2.49 -20.62
N GLY A 3 -9.32 1.89 -19.58
CA GLY A 3 -9.73 0.60 -19.03
C GLY A 3 -10.72 0.66 -17.85
N PHE A 4 -10.89 1.82 -17.22
CA PHE A 4 -11.70 1.99 -16.00
C PHE A 4 -12.51 3.29 -16.09
N SER A 5 -13.33 3.40 -17.14
CA SER A 5 -14.12 4.61 -17.42
C SER A 5 -15.23 4.86 -16.38
N ASN A 6 -15.72 3.82 -15.74
CA ASN A 6 -16.77 3.89 -14.71
C ASN A 6 -16.38 3.03 -13.49
N PRO A 7 -15.59 3.55 -12.56
CA PRO A 7 -15.17 2.79 -11.38
C PRO A 7 -16.35 2.38 -10.49
N LYS A 8 -17.42 3.19 -10.41
CA LYS A 8 -18.60 2.84 -9.62
C LYS A 8 -19.29 1.59 -10.17
N GLU A 9 -19.53 1.51 -11.47
CA GLU A 9 -20.15 0.35 -12.11
C GLU A 9 -19.31 -0.93 -11.91
N LEU A 10 -17.97 -0.82 -12.04
CA LEU A 10 -17.07 -1.93 -11.76
C LEU A 10 -17.20 -2.41 -10.31
N ASN A 11 -17.21 -1.48 -9.35
CA ASN A 11 -17.32 -1.84 -7.93
C ASN A 11 -18.70 -2.44 -7.61
N ASP A 12 -19.77 -1.91 -8.17
CA ASP A 12 -21.13 -2.46 -8.03
C ASP A 12 -21.18 -3.92 -8.60
N TYR A 13 -20.56 -4.16 -9.75
CA TYR A 13 -20.44 -5.50 -10.31
C TYR A 13 -19.65 -6.45 -9.41
N LEU A 14 -18.48 -6.02 -8.89
CA LEU A 14 -17.68 -6.82 -7.96
C LEU A 14 -18.47 -7.16 -6.69
N HIS A 15 -19.19 -6.19 -6.14
CA HIS A 15 -20.05 -6.40 -4.96
C HIS A 15 -21.16 -7.43 -5.24
N SER A 16 -21.74 -7.42 -6.46
CA SER A 16 -22.74 -8.41 -6.86
C SER A 16 -22.21 -9.85 -6.89
N LYS A 17 -20.88 -9.98 -6.97
CA LYS A 17 -20.14 -11.26 -6.91
C LYS A 17 -19.51 -11.53 -5.53
N ASN A 18 -19.85 -10.74 -4.51
CA ASN A 18 -19.27 -10.80 -3.15
C ASN A 18 -17.77 -10.50 -3.08
N PHE A 19 -17.21 -9.77 -4.05
CA PHE A 19 -15.86 -9.25 -3.99
C PHE A 19 -15.83 -7.87 -3.34
N LYS A 20 -14.68 -7.54 -2.75
CA LYS A 20 -14.34 -6.21 -2.26
C LYS A 20 -13.24 -5.62 -3.11
N SER A 21 -13.28 -4.31 -3.35
CA SER A 21 -12.26 -3.60 -4.12
C SER A 21 -11.32 -2.82 -3.21
N VAL A 22 -10.02 -2.97 -3.46
CA VAL A 22 -8.95 -2.23 -2.77
C VAL A 22 -8.12 -1.51 -3.82
N TYR A 23 -8.04 -0.19 -3.75
CA TYR A 23 -7.35 0.63 -4.74
C TYR A 23 -6.03 1.15 -4.19
N MET A 24 -5.00 1.18 -5.05
CA MET A 24 -3.68 1.69 -4.72
C MET A 24 -3.67 3.21 -4.72
N ILE A 25 -3.01 3.79 -3.71
CA ILE A 25 -2.79 5.24 -3.55
C ILE A 25 -1.34 5.45 -3.13
N ASP A 26 -0.58 6.11 -3.99
CA ASP A 26 0.79 6.56 -3.72
C ASP A 26 0.80 7.97 -3.10
N PRO A 27 1.87 8.38 -2.40
CA PRO A 27 1.97 9.73 -1.83
C PRO A 27 2.28 10.82 -2.85
N GLY A 28 2.79 10.48 -4.02
CA GLY A 28 3.20 11.43 -5.05
C GLY A 28 2.03 12.05 -5.79
N VAL A 29 1.84 13.36 -5.67
CA VAL A 29 0.83 14.14 -6.40
C VAL A 29 1.48 14.75 -7.64
N LYS A 30 0.98 14.38 -8.84
CA LYS A 30 1.53 14.84 -10.10
C LYS A 30 1.55 16.37 -10.19
N VAL A 31 2.70 16.93 -10.53
CA VAL A 31 2.84 18.36 -10.80
C VAL A 31 2.24 18.66 -12.16
N GLU A 32 1.05 19.23 -12.18
CA GLU A 32 0.33 19.54 -13.42
C GLU A 32 -0.64 20.69 -13.21
N LYS A 33 -0.41 21.82 -13.94
CA LYS A 33 -1.29 22.99 -13.88
C LYS A 33 -2.73 22.64 -14.29
N GLY A 34 -3.69 22.99 -13.43
CA GLY A 34 -5.10 22.64 -13.61
C GLY A 34 -5.47 21.26 -13.05
N TYR A 35 -4.53 20.54 -12.51
CA TYR A 35 -4.82 19.36 -11.69
C TYR A 35 -5.21 19.84 -10.29
N TRP A 36 -6.49 19.81 -10.00
CA TRP A 36 -7.08 20.41 -8.80
C TRP A 36 -6.38 20.04 -7.49
N LEU A 37 -5.87 18.79 -7.37
CA LEU A 37 -5.20 18.31 -6.17
C LEU A 37 -3.82 18.97 -5.99
N ASP A 38 -3.07 19.15 -7.08
CA ASP A 38 -1.80 19.85 -7.08
C ASP A 38 -1.99 21.36 -6.85
N ASP A 39 -2.96 21.96 -7.54
CA ASP A 39 -3.29 23.38 -7.39
C ASP A 39 -3.71 23.70 -5.94
N GLU A 40 -4.57 22.87 -5.32
CA GLU A 40 -5.02 23.06 -3.94
C GLU A 40 -3.87 22.89 -2.94
N GLY A 41 -3.11 21.79 -3.05
CA GLY A 41 -1.99 21.52 -2.15
C GLY A 41 -0.90 22.58 -2.24
N THR A 42 -0.65 23.12 -3.43
CA THR A 42 0.29 24.22 -3.67
C THR A 42 -0.22 25.52 -3.05
N ALA A 43 -1.48 25.88 -3.27
CA ALA A 43 -2.08 27.10 -2.73
C ALA A 43 -2.10 27.10 -1.17
N LYS A 44 -2.26 25.92 -0.56
CA LYS A 44 -2.25 25.74 0.90
C LYS A 44 -0.88 25.42 1.47
N ASP A 45 0.15 25.33 0.62
CA ASP A 45 1.52 25.04 1.01
C ASP A 45 1.63 23.74 1.84
N TYR A 46 1.11 22.64 1.28
CA TYR A 46 1.03 21.35 1.99
C TYR A 46 2.21 20.41 1.69
N TRP A 47 3.12 20.80 0.80
CA TRP A 47 4.20 19.96 0.33
C TRP A 47 5.44 19.95 1.24
N VAL A 48 6.19 18.87 1.22
CA VAL A 48 7.55 18.81 1.75
C VAL A 48 8.41 19.83 1.02
N ARG A 49 9.33 20.48 1.72
CA ARG A 49 10.22 21.50 1.16
C ARG A 49 11.65 20.97 1.00
N LYS A 50 12.36 21.52 0.04
CA LYS A 50 13.81 21.41 -0.05
C LYS A 50 14.47 22.25 1.06
N ALA A 51 15.78 22.04 1.28
CA ALA A 51 16.55 22.82 2.24
C ALA A 51 16.58 24.32 1.93
N ASP A 52 16.44 24.72 0.65
CA ASP A 52 16.36 26.11 0.20
C ASP A 52 14.97 26.75 0.41
N GLY A 53 13.99 25.98 0.88
CA GLY A 53 12.63 26.43 1.15
C GLY A 53 11.63 26.25 0.01
N GLU A 54 12.07 25.89 -1.19
CA GLU A 54 11.19 25.59 -2.31
C GLU A 54 10.44 24.26 -2.10
N HIS A 55 9.30 24.05 -2.77
CA HIS A 55 8.61 22.77 -2.74
C HIS A 55 9.50 21.67 -3.35
N TYR A 56 9.57 20.54 -2.67
CA TYR A 56 10.28 19.39 -3.19
C TYR A 56 9.48 18.72 -4.31
N ILE A 57 10.16 18.42 -5.41
CA ILE A 57 9.63 17.64 -6.53
C ILE A 57 10.54 16.44 -6.74
N GLY A 58 9.96 15.24 -6.65
CA GLY A 58 10.62 13.97 -6.98
C GLY A 58 9.90 13.28 -8.14
N LYS A 59 10.56 12.32 -8.78
CA LYS A 59 10.00 11.62 -9.95
C LYS A 59 9.55 10.21 -9.56
N VAL A 60 8.27 9.94 -9.78
CA VAL A 60 7.64 8.62 -9.62
C VAL A 60 6.81 8.28 -10.87
N TRP A 61 5.89 7.32 -10.80
CA TRP A 61 5.16 6.79 -11.96
C TRP A 61 4.55 7.84 -12.91
N PRO A 62 3.83 8.89 -12.44
CA PRO A 62 3.28 9.88 -13.34
C PRO A 62 4.27 10.97 -13.79
N GLY A 63 5.56 10.87 -13.41
CA GLY A 63 6.60 11.84 -13.65
C GLY A 63 6.89 12.73 -12.44
N PRO A 64 7.13 14.05 -12.60
CA PRO A 64 7.35 14.95 -11.49
C PRO A 64 6.16 15.02 -10.54
N CYS A 65 6.41 14.89 -9.23
CA CYS A 65 5.37 14.90 -8.19
C CYS A 65 5.79 15.75 -7.00
N HIS A 66 4.82 16.42 -6.38
CA HIS A 66 4.91 16.92 -5.02
C HIS A 66 4.60 15.82 -4.01
N PHE A 67 5.06 15.98 -2.79
CA PHE A 67 4.85 15.03 -1.68
C PHE A 67 4.24 15.75 -0.49
N PRO A 68 3.06 15.34 0.02
CA PRO A 68 2.45 15.95 1.20
C PRO A 68 3.34 15.84 2.43
N ASP A 69 3.43 16.90 3.20
CA ASP A 69 4.13 16.89 4.49
C ASP A 69 3.22 16.31 5.58
N PHE A 70 3.11 14.98 5.63
CA PHE A 70 2.26 14.27 6.59
C PHE A 70 2.67 14.46 8.07
N THR A 71 3.79 15.14 8.38
CA THR A 71 4.10 15.50 9.76
C THR A 71 3.13 16.54 10.30
N ARG A 72 2.48 17.31 9.43
CA ARG A 72 1.53 18.37 9.75
C ARG A 72 0.11 17.82 9.92
N PRO A 73 -0.58 18.10 11.05
CA PRO A 73 -1.96 17.65 11.28
C PRO A 73 -2.95 18.12 10.21
N GLU A 74 -2.83 19.39 9.78
CA GLU A 74 -3.70 19.96 8.75
C GLU A 74 -3.55 19.28 7.38
N VAL A 75 -2.33 18.83 7.04
CA VAL A 75 -2.08 18.07 5.79
C VAL A 75 -2.72 16.69 5.88
N ARG A 76 -2.61 16.01 7.02
CA ARG A 76 -3.30 14.74 7.24
C ARG A 76 -4.83 14.88 7.19
N THR A 77 -5.36 15.95 7.79
CA THR A 77 -6.79 16.24 7.73
C THR A 77 -7.26 16.48 6.30
N TRP A 78 -6.52 17.31 5.55
CA TRP A 78 -6.79 17.52 4.14
C TRP A 78 -6.77 16.21 3.34
N TRP A 79 -5.72 15.42 3.47
CA TRP A 79 -5.58 14.12 2.80
C TRP A 79 -6.75 13.19 3.13
N SER A 80 -7.19 13.17 4.39
CA SER A 80 -8.34 12.38 4.82
C SER A 80 -9.64 12.78 4.10
N THR A 81 -9.86 14.08 3.85
CA THR A 81 -11.08 14.53 3.16
C THR A 81 -11.15 14.08 1.69
N LEU A 82 -10.00 13.83 1.06
CA LEU A 82 -9.92 13.35 -0.32
C LEU A 82 -10.54 11.95 -0.50
N TYR A 83 -10.59 11.17 0.57
CA TYR A 83 -11.19 9.83 0.53
C TYR A 83 -12.72 9.87 0.46
N ILE A 84 -13.38 10.94 0.84
CA ILE A 84 -14.86 11.03 0.82
C ILE A 84 -15.40 10.79 -0.61
N PRO A 85 -15.06 11.60 -1.63
CA PRO A 85 -15.53 11.36 -2.99
C PRO A 85 -14.93 10.08 -3.62
N PHE A 86 -13.73 9.69 -3.19
CA PHE A 86 -13.07 8.47 -3.68
C PHE A 86 -13.83 7.22 -3.23
N MET A 87 -14.14 7.09 -1.95
CA MET A 87 -14.90 5.97 -1.40
C MET A 87 -16.35 5.92 -1.88
N ALA A 88 -16.93 7.07 -2.25
CA ALA A 88 -18.27 7.15 -2.84
C ALA A 88 -18.39 6.39 -4.19
N GLN A 89 -17.27 6.05 -4.82
CA GLN A 89 -17.22 5.18 -6.00
C GLN A 89 -17.45 3.68 -5.67
N GLY A 90 -17.74 3.33 -4.41
CA GLY A 90 -17.95 1.94 -3.98
C GLY A 90 -16.68 1.19 -3.61
N ILE A 91 -15.56 1.89 -3.41
CA ILE A 91 -14.29 1.30 -2.99
C ILE A 91 -14.40 0.84 -1.53
N ASP A 92 -13.82 -0.33 -1.20
CA ASP A 92 -13.93 -0.92 0.14
C ASP A 92 -12.70 -0.70 1.02
N GLY A 93 -11.54 -0.48 0.42
CA GLY A 93 -10.29 -0.26 1.12
C GLY A 93 -9.22 0.36 0.25
N VAL A 94 -8.09 0.68 0.83
CA VAL A 94 -6.96 1.29 0.11
C VAL A 94 -5.65 0.57 0.41
N TRP A 95 -4.77 0.63 -0.57
CA TRP A 95 -3.40 0.16 -0.49
C TRP A 95 -2.47 1.38 -0.67
N ASN A 96 -1.76 1.75 0.40
CA ASN A 96 -0.74 2.78 0.36
C ASN A 96 0.59 2.14 -0.06
N ASP A 97 1.00 2.41 -1.28
CA ASP A 97 2.28 1.96 -1.85
C ASP A 97 3.24 3.14 -1.98
N MET A 98 4.51 2.86 -2.23
CA MET A 98 5.58 3.85 -2.46
C MET A 98 5.73 4.88 -1.33
N ASN A 99 5.26 4.59 -0.14
CA ASN A 99 5.13 5.55 0.97
C ASN A 99 6.27 5.51 2.00
N GLU A 100 7.46 5.06 1.63
CA GLU A 100 8.73 5.19 2.38
C GLU A 100 9.19 6.67 2.55
N PRO A 101 9.10 7.60 1.59
CA PRO A 101 8.63 7.53 0.19
C PRO A 101 9.70 6.98 -0.76
N ALA A 102 9.29 6.08 -1.66
CA ALA A 102 10.16 5.61 -2.75
C ALA A 102 10.12 6.61 -3.91
N ILE A 103 11.29 7.05 -4.37
CA ILE A 103 11.44 8.11 -5.38
C ILE A 103 12.49 7.67 -6.40
N GLY A 104 12.06 7.49 -7.65
CA GLY A 104 12.89 6.86 -8.68
C GLY A 104 14.17 7.60 -9.05
N ASP A 105 14.22 8.93 -8.88
CA ASP A 105 15.39 9.78 -9.13
C ASP A 105 16.00 10.36 -7.84
N GLY A 106 15.51 9.93 -6.67
CA GLY A 106 16.02 10.35 -5.37
C GLY A 106 17.25 9.58 -4.93
N PRO A 107 18.07 10.17 -4.02
CA PRO A 107 19.19 9.47 -3.43
C PRO A 107 18.72 8.25 -2.62
N GLU A 108 19.43 7.12 -2.77
CA GLU A 108 19.06 5.87 -2.11
C GLU A 108 17.59 5.45 -2.42
N VAL A 109 17.07 5.80 -3.61
CA VAL A 109 15.69 5.56 -4.05
C VAL A 109 14.65 6.18 -3.09
N SER A 110 15.00 7.29 -2.46
CA SER A 110 14.13 7.99 -1.52
C SER A 110 14.25 9.51 -1.65
N MET A 111 13.56 10.23 -0.78
CA MET A 111 13.62 11.68 -0.69
C MET A 111 14.99 12.14 -0.11
N PRO A 112 15.57 13.26 -0.59
CA PRO A 112 16.77 13.82 0.01
C PRO A 112 16.68 13.98 1.52
N LYS A 113 17.72 13.56 2.24
CA LYS A 113 17.75 13.51 3.71
C LYS A 113 17.62 14.89 4.37
N ASP A 114 18.01 15.94 3.66
CA ASP A 114 17.98 17.35 4.09
C ASP A 114 16.67 18.08 3.75
N ASN A 115 15.75 17.44 3.02
CA ASN A 115 14.42 17.99 2.80
C ASN A 115 13.72 18.30 4.13
N ILE A 116 12.93 19.35 4.17
CA ILE A 116 12.36 19.89 5.40
C ILE A 116 10.91 19.47 5.56
N HIS A 117 10.62 18.83 6.68
CA HIS A 117 9.29 18.61 7.22
C HIS A 117 9.01 19.63 8.33
N ARG A 118 7.84 20.26 8.29
CA ARG A 118 7.51 21.36 9.20
C ARG A 118 7.03 20.95 10.58
N GLY A 119 6.78 19.64 10.77
CA GLY A 119 6.38 19.10 12.04
C GLY A 119 4.94 19.43 12.45
N GLY A 120 4.62 19.19 13.70
CA GLY A 120 3.31 19.40 14.31
C GLY A 120 3.08 18.40 15.45
N GLU A 121 2.00 18.57 16.23
CA GLU A 121 1.71 17.71 17.40
C GLU A 121 2.90 17.54 18.37
N GLY A 122 3.63 18.62 18.65
CA GLY A 122 4.81 18.61 19.51
C GLY A 122 6.12 18.23 18.82
N MET A 123 6.09 17.89 17.54
CA MET A 123 7.29 17.65 16.73
C MET A 123 7.77 18.96 16.10
N ALA A 124 8.99 19.36 16.41
CA ALA A 124 9.61 20.53 15.77
C ALA A 124 9.95 20.24 14.32
N GLN A 125 9.98 21.29 13.48
CA GLN A 125 10.50 21.24 12.11
C GLN A 125 11.88 20.57 12.09
N GLY A 126 12.17 19.82 11.03
CA GLY A 126 13.45 19.14 10.89
C GLY A 126 13.63 18.45 9.53
N PRO A 127 14.83 17.89 9.31
CA PRO A 127 15.17 17.24 8.04
C PRO A 127 14.43 15.90 7.86
N HIS A 128 14.28 15.48 6.60
CA HIS A 128 13.68 14.19 6.26
C HIS A 128 14.38 13.02 6.95
N LEU A 129 15.67 13.07 7.14
CA LEU A 129 16.42 12.07 7.91
C LEU A 129 15.78 11.74 9.27
N ARG A 130 15.18 12.75 9.93
CA ARG A 130 14.48 12.58 11.21
C ARG A 130 13.10 11.94 11.06
N PHE A 131 12.42 12.18 9.93
CA PHE A 131 11.02 11.83 9.72
C PHE A 131 10.80 10.69 8.73
N HIS A 132 11.87 10.20 8.09
CA HIS A 132 11.79 9.15 7.07
C HIS A 132 10.94 7.96 7.53
N ASN A 133 11.27 7.37 8.67
CA ASN A 133 10.60 6.15 9.14
C ASN A 133 9.13 6.35 9.57
N VAL A 134 8.70 7.60 9.76
CA VAL A 134 7.31 7.92 10.14
C VAL A 134 6.50 8.58 9.02
N TYR A 135 7.09 8.77 7.85
CA TYR A 135 6.40 9.36 6.70
C TYR A 135 5.21 8.49 6.29
N GLY A 136 5.46 7.23 5.96
CA GLY A 136 4.41 6.27 5.59
C GLY A 136 3.43 6.01 6.73
N PHE A 137 3.88 5.94 7.97
CA PHE A 137 3.03 5.83 9.14
C PHE A 137 1.99 6.96 9.24
N ASN A 138 2.41 8.21 9.01
CA ASN A 138 1.52 9.36 9.03
C ASN A 138 0.55 9.40 7.83
N MET A 139 0.98 8.94 6.65
CA MET A 139 0.09 8.75 5.51
C MET A 139 -0.99 7.71 5.81
N VAL A 140 -0.62 6.58 6.41
CA VAL A 140 -1.54 5.51 6.79
C VAL A 140 -2.58 6.01 7.81
N ARG A 141 -2.18 6.81 8.80
CA ARG A 141 -3.13 7.48 9.73
C ARG A 141 -4.15 8.29 8.95
N ALA A 142 -3.68 9.17 8.05
CA ALA A 142 -4.56 10.01 7.23
C ALA A 142 -5.50 9.18 6.34
N SER A 143 -4.99 8.10 5.74
CA SER A 143 -5.80 7.18 4.93
C SER A 143 -6.90 6.53 5.75
N ARG A 144 -6.56 5.96 6.92
CA ARG A 144 -7.54 5.33 7.82
C ARG A 144 -8.61 6.32 8.29
N ASP A 145 -8.18 7.51 8.69
CA ASP A 145 -9.10 8.57 9.15
C ASP A 145 -10.05 8.98 8.01
N GLY A 146 -9.55 9.05 6.78
CA GLY A 146 -10.35 9.32 5.59
C GLY A 146 -11.39 8.23 5.29
N LEU A 147 -11.02 6.96 5.44
CA LEU A 147 -11.97 5.85 5.28
C LEU A 147 -13.07 5.91 6.34
N LEU A 148 -12.75 6.26 7.58
CA LEU A 148 -13.73 6.45 8.67
C LEU A 148 -14.61 7.67 8.44
N LEU A 149 -14.07 8.78 7.91
CA LEU A 149 -14.88 9.94 7.53
C LEU A 149 -15.89 9.59 6.44
N ALA A 150 -15.46 8.84 5.43
CA ALA A 150 -16.33 8.41 4.33
C ALA A 150 -17.38 7.38 4.76
N ASN A 151 -17.03 6.45 5.66
CA ASN A 151 -17.90 5.35 6.08
C ASN A 151 -17.70 5.03 7.57
N PRO A 152 -18.27 5.84 8.49
CA PRO A 152 -18.00 5.73 9.93
C PRO A 152 -18.46 4.40 10.54
N ASN A 153 -19.38 3.70 9.89
CA ASN A 153 -19.96 2.44 10.37
C ASN A 153 -19.26 1.20 9.75
N LYS A 154 -18.26 1.40 8.89
CA LYS A 154 -17.48 0.30 8.30
C LYS A 154 -16.08 0.23 8.89
N ARG A 155 -15.61 -0.99 9.16
CA ARG A 155 -14.21 -1.21 9.53
C ARG A 155 -13.32 -0.82 8.36
N PRO A 156 -12.39 0.14 8.51
CA PRO A 156 -11.48 0.53 7.44
C PRO A 156 -10.47 -0.59 7.15
N PHE A 157 -10.14 -0.79 5.89
CA PHE A 157 -9.03 -1.63 5.47
C PHE A 157 -8.00 -0.78 4.76
N VAL A 158 -6.80 -0.74 5.32
CA VAL A 158 -5.61 -0.11 4.74
C VAL A 158 -4.50 -1.15 4.70
N LEU A 159 -3.84 -1.28 3.57
CA LEU A 159 -2.60 -2.03 3.38
C LEU A 159 -1.49 -1.03 3.14
N SER A 160 -0.32 -1.19 3.75
CA SER A 160 0.80 -0.25 3.58
C SER A 160 2.13 -0.96 3.40
N ARG A 161 2.94 -0.50 2.43
CA ARG A 161 4.31 -1.00 2.25
C ARG A 161 5.23 -0.49 3.35
N SER A 162 5.23 0.82 3.58
CA SER A 162 5.97 1.42 4.69
C SER A 162 5.10 1.50 5.94
N ASN A 163 5.65 1.07 7.06
CA ASN A 163 4.97 1.12 8.35
C ASN A 163 5.98 1.39 9.47
N PHE A 164 5.50 1.63 10.68
CA PHE A 164 6.32 1.90 11.85
C PHE A 164 5.71 1.27 13.10
N LEU A 165 6.46 1.22 14.19
CA LEU A 165 5.98 0.70 15.47
C LEU A 165 4.65 1.38 15.87
N GLY A 166 3.63 0.57 16.16
CA GLY A 166 2.28 1.04 16.44
C GLY A 166 1.38 1.20 15.20
N GLY A 167 1.92 1.01 13.98
CA GLY A 167 1.15 1.12 12.72
C GLY A 167 0.09 0.04 12.54
N HIS A 168 0.20 -1.10 13.22
CA HIS A 168 -0.81 -2.15 13.25
C HIS A 168 -2.21 -1.65 13.66
N ARG A 169 -2.29 -0.52 14.36
CA ARG A 169 -3.56 0.14 14.71
C ARG A 169 -4.27 0.74 13.50
N TYR A 170 -3.57 0.94 12.42
CA TYR A 170 -4.04 1.68 11.24
C TYR A 170 -4.06 0.84 9.97
N ALA A 171 -3.11 -0.08 9.78
CA ALA A 171 -2.98 -0.85 8.55
C ALA A 171 -2.44 -2.26 8.77
N ALA A 172 -2.73 -3.13 7.80
CA ALA A 172 -1.95 -4.32 7.49
C ALA A 172 -0.69 -3.92 6.72
N THR A 173 0.29 -4.82 6.64
CA THR A 173 1.50 -4.64 5.84
C THR A 173 1.84 -5.91 5.07
N TRP A 174 2.78 -5.83 4.14
CA TRP A 174 3.37 -7.01 3.50
C TRP A 174 4.89 -6.90 3.46
N THR A 175 5.57 -7.94 3.05
CA THR A 175 7.04 -8.00 3.10
C THR A 175 7.75 -7.29 1.94
N GLY A 176 7.01 -6.55 1.11
CA GLY A 176 7.54 -5.81 -0.03
C GLY A 176 7.70 -6.69 -1.28
N ASP A 177 8.55 -6.25 -2.18
CA ASP A 177 8.73 -6.77 -3.54
C ASP A 177 9.66 -8.00 -3.54
N ASN A 178 9.18 -9.12 -3.04
CA ASN A 178 9.93 -10.38 -2.96
C ASN A 178 10.11 -11.04 -4.33
N TYR A 179 11.20 -11.80 -4.50
CA TYR A 179 11.47 -12.54 -5.74
C TYR A 179 10.73 -13.88 -5.79
N SER A 180 10.36 -14.30 -7.01
CA SER A 180 9.81 -15.63 -7.30
C SER A 180 10.92 -16.69 -7.22
N SER A 181 11.38 -17.01 -6.01
CA SER A 181 12.45 -17.97 -5.75
C SER A 181 12.19 -18.80 -4.48
N TRP A 182 12.83 -19.96 -4.39
CA TRP A 182 12.73 -20.84 -3.22
C TRP A 182 13.34 -20.19 -1.97
N GLU A 183 14.42 -19.43 -2.10
CA GLU A 183 15.05 -18.70 -1.01
C GLU A 183 14.09 -17.67 -0.40
N GLN A 184 13.35 -16.94 -1.24
CA GLN A 184 12.36 -15.96 -0.78
C GLN A 184 11.11 -16.64 -0.20
N PHE A 185 10.73 -17.80 -0.76
CA PHE A 185 9.69 -18.64 -0.18
C PHE A 185 10.06 -19.08 1.25
N GLU A 186 11.26 -19.61 1.46
CA GLU A 186 11.74 -20.02 2.79
C GLU A 186 11.86 -18.83 3.74
N ALA A 187 12.40 -17.69 3.27
CA ALA A 187 12.55 -16.48 4.07
C ALA A 187 11.21 -15.85 4.49
N SER A 188 10.13 -16.11 3.77
CA SER A 188 8.82 -15.51 4.06
C SER A 188 8.29 -15.87 5.46
N VAL A 189 8.60 -17.05 5.97
CA VAL A 189 8.18 -17.49 7.31
C VAL A 189 8.89 -16.70 8.41
N PRO A 190 10.23 -16.70 8.53
CA PRO A 190 10.91 -15.94 9.57
C PRO A 190 10.68 -14.44 9.45
N MET A 191 10.56 -13.88 8.23
CA MET A 191 10.25 -12.47 8.04
C MET A 191 8.88 -12.11 8.62
N SER A 192 7.83 -12.88 8.30
CA SER A 192 6.49 -12.63 8.82
C SER A 192 6.40 -12.81 10.33
N LEU A 193 7.07 -13.81 10.89
CA LEU A 193 7.15 -14.00 12.34
C LEU A 193 7.86 -12.84 13.03
N THR A 194 8.98 -12.37 12.47
CA THR A 194 9.75 -11.24 13.01
C THR A 194 8.95 -9.95 12.95
N LEU A 195 8.23 -9.69 11.85
CA LEU A 195 7.29 -8.57 11.77
C LEU A 195 6.20 -8.66 12.85
N GLY A 196 5.64 -9.85 13.07
CA GLY A 196 4.65 -10.08 14.12
C GLY A 196 5.19 -9.76 15.51
N LEU A 197 6.40 -10.24 15.84
CA LEU A 197 7.10 -9.94 17.10
C LEU A 197 7.45 -8.46 17.24
N SER A 198 7.67 -7.77 16.13
CA SER A 198 7.93 -6.32 16.06
C SER A 198 6.66 -5.46 16.11
N GLY A 199 5.49 -6.07 16.37
CA GLY A 199 4.22 -5.36 16.50
C GLY A 199 3.49 -5.13 15.18
N GLN A 200 3.79 -5.91 14.13
CA GLN A 200 3.11 -5.90 12.82
C GLN A 200 2.47 -7.27 12.54
N PRO A 201 1.49 -7.73 13.35
CA PRO A 201 0.99 -9.10 13.26
C PRO A 201 0.17 -9.37 12.00
N PHE A 202 -0.48 -8.36 11.42
CA PHE A 202 -1.27 -8.52 10.20
C PHE A 202 -0.38 -8.28 8.98
N ASN A 203 0.41 -9.29 8.62
CA ASN A 203 1.36 -9.25 7.51
C ASN A 203 1.38 -10.58 6.74
N GLY A 204 2.05 -10.57 5.58
CA GLY A 204 2.34 -11.73 4.75
C GLY A 204 3.12 -11.34 3.50
N PRO A 205 3.73 -12.29 2.79
CA PRO A 205 4.44 -12.06 1.54
C PRO A 205 3.48 -12.01 0.34
N ASP A 206 3.97 -11.54 -0.80
CA ASP A 206 3.32 -11.79 -2.09
C ASP A 206 3.51 -13.25 -2.48
N ILE A 207 2.40 -13.98 -2.62
CA ILE A 207 2.37 -15.41 -2.91
C ILE A 207 2.83 -15.66 -4.35
N GLY A 208 3.83 -16.51 -4.51
CA GLY A 208 4.46 -16.79 -5.80
C GLY A 208 5.65 -15.88 -6.12
N GLY A 209 5.83 -14.80 -5.34
CA GLY A 209 6.82 -13.76 -5.57
C GLY A 209 6.30 -12.64 -6.46
N PHE A 210 6.79 -11.43 -6.23
CA PHE A 210 6.43 -10.23 -7.00
C PHE A 210 7.37 -10.02 -8.19
N VAL A 211 8.68 -10.06 -7.96
CA VAL A 211 9.71 -9.85 -9.00
C VAL A 211 10.04 -11.18 -9.67
N SER A 212 10.21 -11.15 -10.99
CA SER A 212 10.44 -12.33 -11.83
C SER A 212 9.19 -13.20 -12.00
N SER A 213 9.34 -14.29 -12.76
CA SER A 213 8.25 -15.22 -13.06
C SER A 213 8.31 -16.43 -12.14
N THR A 214 7.21 -16.74 -11.51
CA THR A 214 7.03 -18.00 -10.78
C THR A 214 6.85 -19.19 -11.74
N ASN A 215 6.79 -20.39 -11.18
CA ASN A 215 6.43 -21.61 -11.90
C ASN A 215 5.37 -22.39 -11.11
N ALA A 216 4.74 -23.38 -11.77
CA ALA A 216 3.68 -24.17 -11.17
C ALA A 216 4.02 -24.75 -9.80
N ASN A 217 5.22 -25.32 -9.66
CA ASN A 217 5.67 -25.97 -8.43
C ASN A 217 5.84 -24.95 -7.29
N LEU A 218 6.53 -23.83 -7.55
CA LEU A 218 6.74 -22.78 -6.57
C LEU A 218 5.42 -22.14 -6.14
N LEU A 219 4.53 -21.84 -7.10
CA LEU A 219 3.22 -21.26 -6.77
C LEU A 219 2.36 -22.19 -5.92
N ALA A 220 2.34 -23.49 -6.25
CA ALA A 220 1.61 -24.50 -5.47
C ALA A 220 2.09 -24.57 -4.01
N HIS A 221 3.42 -24.60 -3.81
CA HIS A 221 4.00 -24.63 -2.47
C HIS A 221 3.76 -23.33 -1.71
N TRP A 222 3.96 -22.17 -2.39
CA TRP A 222 3.75 -20.88 -1.75
C TRP A 222 2.29 -20.62 -1.40
N THR A 223 1.35 -21.06 -2.24
CA THR A 223 -0.07 -20.98 -1.91
C THR A 223 -0.42 -21.90 -0.74
N ALA A 224 0.11 -23.13 -0.72
CA ALA A 224 -0.15 -24.10 0.37
C ALA A 224 0.36 -23.59 1.74
N LEU A 225 1.49 -22.90 1.78
CA LEU A 225 2.01 -22.21 2.97
C LEU A 225 1.27 -20.90 3.22
N GLY A 226 1.08 -20.13 2.16
CA GLY A 226 0.59 -18.76 2.22
C GLY A 226 -0.75 -18.59 2.91
N VAL A 227 -1.63 -19.59 2.78
CA VAL A 227 -2.97 -19.56 3.40
C VAL A 227 -2.95 -19.51 4.93
N TYR A 228 -1.80 -19.71 5.57
CA TYR A 228 -1.60 -19.59 7.01
C TYR A 228 -1.10 -18.23 7.46
N PHE A 229 -0.61 -17.38 6.54
CA PHE A 229 -0.24 -16.01 6.91
C PHE A 229 -1.49 -15.17 7.24
N PRO A 230 -1.40 -14.21 8.16
CA PRO A 230 -2.51 -13.28 8.44
C PRO A 230 -2.98 -12.53 7.20
N PHE A 231 -2.08 -11.94 6.43
CA PHE A 231 -2.35 -11.33 5.13
C PHE A 231 -1.96 -12.28 3.99
N VAL A 232 -2.83 -12.46 3.00
CA VAL A 232 -2.58 -13.32 1.83
C VAL A 232 -2.95 -12.56 0.57
N ARG A 233 -1.98 -12.42 -0.32
CA ARG A 233 -2.15 -11.79 -1.62
C ARG A 233 -1.35 -12.54 -2.67
N ASN A 234 -1.98 -12.89 -3.78
CA ASN A 234 -1.29 -13.26 -5.02
C ASN A 234 -1.08 -11.98 -5.82
N HIS A 235 0.17 -11.57 -6.00
CA HIS A 235 0.52 -10.33 -6.67
C HIS A 235 1.88 -10.46 -7.37
N THR A 236 1.99 -9.94 -8.59
CA THR A 236 3.21 -9.98 -9.39
C THR A 236 3.34 -8.74 -10.26
N THR A 237 4.55 -8.41 -10.70
CA THR A 237 4.81 -7.29 -11.60
C THR A 237 4.29 -7.57 -13.03
N GLU A 238 4.04 -6.52 -13.79
CA GLU A 238 3.41 -6.59 -15.13
C GLU A 238 4.15 -7.43 -16.17
N ASN A 239 5.47 -7.57 -16.03
CA ASN A 239 6.32 -8.31 -16.97
C ASN A 239 6.57 -9.78 -16.54
N SER A 240 5.83 -10.28 -15.57
CA SER A 240 5.88 -11.67 -15.11
C SER A 240 4.87 -12.56 -15.85
N VAL A 241 5.02 -13.87 -15.73
CA VAL A 241 3.99 -14.81 -16.19
C VAL A 241 2.70 -14.62 -15.39
N ALA A 242 1.57 -14.91 -16.01
CA ALA A 242 0.27 -14.95 -15.34
C ALA A 242 0.34 -15.93 -14.16
N GLN A 243 -0.08 -15.48 -12.97
CA GLN A 243 0.17 -16.18 -11.71
C GLN A 243 -1.14 -16.64 -11.03
N GLU A 244 -2.25 -16.50 -11.72
CA GLU A 244 -3.51 -17.06 -11.26
C GLU A 244 -3.43 -18.61 -11.24
N PRO A 245 -4.06 -19.29 -10.28
CA PRO A 245 -4.00 -20.75 -10.17
C PRO A 245 -4.39 -21.51 -11.43
N TRP A 246 -5.27 -20.94 -12.27
CA TRP A 246 -5.73 -21.53 -13.54
C TRP A 246 -4.81 -21.24 -14.72
N ALA A 247 -3.78 -20.41 -14.57
CA ALA A 247 -2.80 -20.13 -15.63
C ALA A 247 -1.79 -21.26 -15.83
N PHE A 248 -1.74 -22.22 -14.91
CA PHE A 248 -0.85 -23.38 -14.92
C PHE A 248 -1.63 -24.68 -15.21
N ASP A 249 -1.09 -25.79 -14.79
CA ASP A 249 -1.70 -27.09 -14.95
C ASP A 249 -2.86 -27.38 -13.97
N LYS A 250 -3.60 -28.47 -14.24
CA LYS A 250 -4.71 -28.88 -13.41
C LYS A 250 -4.27 -29.23 -11.97
N GLN A 251 -3.10 -29.82 -11.80
CA GLN A 251 -2.58 -30.20 -10.47
C GLN A 251 -2.34 -28.94 -9.62
N THR A 252 -1.70 -27.92 -10.17
CA THR A 252 -1.48 -26.61 -9.50
C THR A 252 -2.82 -25.98 -9.10
N LEU A 253 -3.80 -25.94 -10.02
CA LEU A 253 -5.14 -25.43 -9.73
C LEU A 253 -5.80 -26.18 -8.55
N ASP A 254 -5.74 -27.51 -8.53
CA ASP A 254 -6.39 -28.32 -7.49
C ASP A 254 -5.69 -28.14 -6.13
N ILE A 255 -4.37 -28.02 -6.09
CA ILE A 255 -3.60 -27.71 -4.87
C ILE A 255 -4.00 -26.32 -4.34
N CYS A 256 -3.96 -25.29 -5.17
CA CYS A 256 -4.32 -23.93 -4.79
C CYS A 256 -5.76 -23.84 -4.29
N ARG A 257 -6.71 -24.49 -4.99
CA ARG A 257 -8.12 -24.55 -4.57
C ARG A 257 -8.25 -25.19 -3.18
N THR A 258 -7.56 -26.30 -2.95
CA THR A 258 -7.58 -27.01 -1.66
C THR A 258 -7.03 -26.12 -0.54
N ALA A 259 -5.91 -25.43 -0.79
CA ALA A 259 -5.29 -24.52 0.16
C ALA A 259 -6.20 -23.32 0.48
N ILE A 260 -6.75 -22.67 -0.53
CA ILE A 260 -7.66 -21.51 -0.37
C ILE A 260 -8.92 -21.92 0.40
N ASN A 261 -9.53 -23.07 0.09
CA ASN A 261 -10.68 -23.59 0.84
C ASN A 261 -10.33 -23.86 2.31
N ARG A 262 -9.10 -24.32 2.58
CA ARG A 262 -8.60 -24.49 3.96
C ARG A 262 -8.54 -23.14 4.67
N ARG A 263 -8.04 -22.08 4.04
CA ARG A 263 -8.03 -20.74 4.61
C ARG A 263 -9.42 -20.29 5.01
N TYR A 264 -10.41 -20.43 4.13
CA TYR A 264 -11.78 -20.02 4.45
C TYR A 264 -12.35 -20.76 5.66
N ARG A 265 -12.01 -22.05 5.84
CA ARG A 265 -12.38 -22.81 7.05
C ARG A 265 -11.65 -22.36 8.31
N LEU A 266 -10.43 -21.81 8.16
CA LEU A 266 -9.62 -21.28 9.26
C LEU A 266 -9.96 -19.81 9.61
N MET A 267 -10.76 -19.11 8.80
CA MET A 267 -11.07 -17.70 9.04
C MET A 267 -11.60 -17.41 10.44
N PRO A 268 -12.49 -18.22 11.05
CA PRO A 268 -12.94 -17.97 12.43
C PRO A 268 -11.83 -18.06 13.48
N TYR A 269 -10.76 -18.81 13.18
CA TYR A 269 -9.59 -18.90 14.06
C TYR A 269 -8.61 -17.74 13.84
N ILE A 270 -8.43 -17.32 12.59
CA ILE A 270 -7.52 -16.22 12.21
C ILE A 270 -8.09 -14.86 12.68
N TYR A 271 -9.42 -14.68 12.59
CA TYR A 271 -10.12 -13.46 13.01
C TYR A 271 -10.25 -13.37 14.53
#